data_6adba7a078a2404b5a0d371914e066e6
#
_entry.id   6adba7a078a2404b5a0d371914e066e6
#
_cell.length_a   1.000
_cell.length_b   1.000
_cell.length_c   1.000
_cell.angle_alpha   90.00
_cell.angle_beta   90.00
_cell.angle_gamma   90.00
#
_symmetry.space_group_name_H-M   'P 1'
#
loop_
_entity.id
_entity.type
_entity.pdbx_description
1 polymer ?
#
loop_
_entity_poly.entity_id
_entity_poly.type
_entity_poly.pdbx_seq_one_letter_code
_entity_poly.pdbx_strand_id
1 'polypeptide(L)'
;INDSVLLIDGKKINGRSTDSTGRGFAFDAKDLRPNTRYELALMEGETRLTDSWFLSTMPDPKSRPEHLRLLIFTCAGGHPLMSEGEQSPFLPQSTRRRLLQRGLSFKPHAMIAIGDHVYWDQRTWLESSKASIRDFSSGLYDAVGMLDRGAPAYGGNNEEILKIVAGEQITPL
;
A
#
# COMPACT_ATOMS: atom_id res chain seq x y z
N ILE A 1 -9.88 7.24 16.44
CA ILE A 1 -10.92 7.05 15.40
C ILE A 1 -11.85 5.97 15.91
N ASN A 2 -13.03 6.33 16.48
CA ASN A 2 -13.92 5.33 17.09
C ASN A 2 -15.12 4.95 16.21
N ASP A 3 -15.39 5.67 15.13
CA ASP A 3 -16.59 5.52 14.31
C ASP A 3 -16.27 5.40 12.81
N SER A 4 -15.34 4.50 12.47
CA SER A 4 -15.07 4.22 11.06
C SER A 4 -16.21 3.44 10.43
N VAL A 5 -16.72 3.93 9.32
CA VAL A 5 -17.82 3.34 8.54
C VAL A 5 -17.37 3.14 7.10
N LEU A 6 -17.58 1.94 6.58
CA LEU A 6 -17.44 1.66 5.14
C LEU A 6 -18.80 1.80 4.48
N LEU A 7 -18.89 2.63 3.47
CA LEU A 7 -20.05 2.65 2.56
C LEU A 7 -19.82 1.64 1.43
N ILE A 8 -20.83 0.83 1.15
CA ILE A 8 -20.85 -0.08 0.00
C ILE A 8 -22.14 0.20 -0.78
N ASP A 9 -22.05 0.80 -1.95
CA ASP A 9 -23.19 1.31 -2.74
C ASP A 9 -24.14 2.14 -1.85
N GLY A 10 -23.58 2.99 -0.97
CA GLY A 10 -24.32 3.82 -0.02
C GLY A 10 -24.80 3.11 1.26
N LYS A 11 -24.71 1.78 1.36
CA LYS A 11 -25.05 1.04 2.58
C LYS A 11 -23.92 1.16 3.61
N LYS A 12 -24.25 1.55 4.83
CA LYS A 12 -23.31 1.70 5.95
C LYS A 12 -22.95 0.33 6.57
N ILE A 13 -21.65 0.07 6.71
CA ILE A 13 -21.07 -1.06 7.43
C ILE A 13 -20.17 -0.49 8.52
N ASN A 14 -20.52 -0.73 9.77
CA ASN A 14 -19.71 -0.23 10.89
C ASN A 14 -18.38 -1.00 10.98
N GLY A 15 -17.30 -0.27 11.16
CA GLY A 15 -15.98 -0.83 11.41
C GLY A 15 -15.83 -1.34 12.84
N ARG A 16 -15.03 -2.36 13.00
CA ARG A 16 -14.59 -2.87 14.29
C ARG A 16 -13.09 -2.71 14.39
N SER A 17 -12.59 -2.02 15.43
CA SER A 17 -11.15 -1.94 15.67
C SER A 17 -10.56 -3.34 15.83
N THR A 18 -9.44 -3.59 15.18
CA THR A 18 -8.70 -4.86 15.26
C THR A 18 -7.52 -4.80 16.21
N ASP A 19 -7.22 -3.61 16.72
CA ASP A 19 -6.12 -3.37 17.66
C ASP A 19 -6.49 -2.31 18.71
N SER A 20 -5.72 -2.26 19.79
CA SER A 20 -5.94 -1.31 20.89
C SER A 20 -5.52 0.14 20.55
N THR A 21 -4.88 0.37 19.44
CA THR A 21 -4.37 1.69 19.01
C THR A 21 -5.33 2.42 18.07
N GLY A 22 -6.38 1.74 17.58
CA GLY A 22 -7.34 2.29 16.65
C GLY A 22 -6.76 2.54 15.23
N ARG A 23 -5.70 1.83 14.86
CA ARG A 23 -5.07 1.94 13.53
C ARG A 23 -5.63 0.97 12.52
N GLY A 24 -6.14 -0.16 12.97
CA GLY A 24 -6.71 -1.20 12.13
C GLY A 24 -8.22 -1.36 12.34
N PHE A 25 -8.97 -1.45 11.24
CA PHE A 25 -10.41 -1.70 11.27
C PHE A 25 -10.77 -2.86 10.34
N ALA A 26 -11.69 -3.69 10.81
CA ALA A 26 -12.34 -4.72 10.01
C ALA A 26 -13.80 -4.34 9.74
N PHE A 27 -14.22 -4.54 8.51
CA PHE A 27 -15.60 -4.31 8.04
C PHE A 27 -16.16 -5.64 7.53
N ASP A 28 -17.18 -6.17 8.20
CA ASP A 28 -17.79 -7.46 7.84
C ASP A 28 -19.03 -7.22 6.97
N ALA A 29 -18.82 -7.15 5.67
CA ALA A 29 -19.87 -6.97 4.68
C ALA A 29 -20.46 -8.33 4.27
N LYS A 30 -21.73 -8.53 4.59
CA LYS A 30 -22.48 -9.77 4.29
C LYS A 30 -23.39 -9.59 3.10
N ASP A 31 -23.80 -10.72 2.51
CA ASP A 31 -24.79 -10.79 1.44
C ASP A 31 -24.40 -10.04 0.15
N LEU A 32 -23.10 -9.91 -0.09
CA LEU A 32 -22.60 -9.37 -1.35
C LEU A 32 -22.80 -10.40 -2.48
N ARG A 33 -23.30 -9.93 -3.62
CA ARG A 33 -23.45 -10.79 -4.81
C ARG A 33 -22.08 -11.13 -5.38
N PRO A 34 -21.83 -12.36 -5.79
CA PRO A 34 -20.59 -12.74 -6.45
C PRO A 34 -20.43 -12.03 -7.80
N ASN A 35 -19.20 -11.89 -8.27
CA ASN A 35 -18.83 -11.26 -9.54
C ASN A 35 -19.49 -9.91 -9.77
N THR A 36 -19.64 -9.12 -8.70
CA THR A 36 -20.33 -7.83 -8.71
C THR A 36 -19.37 -6.73 -8.30
N ARG A 37 -19.37 -5.63 -9.05
CA ARG A 37 -18.59 -4.43 -8.76
C ARG A 37 -19.37 -3.53 -7.83
N TYR A 38 -18.78 -3.16 -6.71
CA TYR A 38 -19.32 -2.27 -5.69
C TYR A 38 -18.51 -0.99 -5.62
N GLU A 39 -19.19 0.13 -5.40
CA GLU A 39 -18.55 1.39 -5.04
C GLU A 39 -18.37 1.45 -3.53
N LEU A 40 -17.15 1.77 -3.09
CA LEU A 40 -16.78 1.88 -1.68
C LEU A 40 -16.34 3.29 -1.34
N ALA A 41 -16.62 3.72 -0.11
CA ALA A 41 -16.03 4.92 0.48
C ALA A 41 -15.85 4.74 1.99
N LEU A 42 -14.76 5.29 2.51
CA LEU A 42 -14.48 5.26 3.95
C LEU A 42 -14.93 6.57 4.59
N MET A 43 -15.62 6.47 5.71
CA MET A 43 -16.15 7.58 6.49
C MET A 43 -15.68 7.54 7.93
N GLU A 44 -15.56 8.70 8.53
CA GLU A 44 -15.47 8.91 9.99
C GLU A 44 -16.62 9.84 10.41
N GLY A 45 -17.62 9.29 11.07
CA GLY A 45 -18.87 10.01 11.30
C GLY A 45 -19.49 10.45 9.96
N GLU A 46 -19.67 11.75 9.78
CA GLU A 46 -20.21 12.33 8.54
C GLU A 46 -19.09 12.77 7.56
N THR A 47 -17.83 12.62 7.94
CA THR A 47 -16.70 13.06 7.11
C THR A 47 -16.21 11.93 6.23
N ARG A 48 -16.10 12.18 4.92
CA ARG A 48 -15.49 11.26 3.97
C ARG A 48 -13.98 11.32 4.10
N LEU A 49 -13.33 10.18 4.34
CA LEU A 49 -11.88 10.07 4.52
C LEU A 49 -11.12 9.85 3.20
N THR A 50 -11.79 9.28 2.19
CA THR A 50 -11.17 8.94 0.91
C THR A 50 -12.12 9.24 -0.24
N ASP A 51 -11.58 9.39 -1.45
CA ASP A 51 -12.38 9.27 -2.66
C ASP A 51 -13.00 7.88 -2.75
N SER A 52 -14.11 7.76 -3.51
CA SER A 52 -14.70 6.46 -3.77
C SER A 52 -13.76 5.59 -4.60
N TRP A 53 -13.74 4.31 -4.29
CA TRP A 53 -13.07 3.32 -5.12
C TRP A 53 -14.00 2.16 -5.44
N PHE A 54 -13.59 1.31 -6.36
CA PHE A 54 -14.38 0.16 -6.77
C PHE A 54 -13.69 -1.14 -6.43
N LEU A 55 -14.45 -2.09 -5.92
CA LEU A 55 -14.02 -3.45 -5.67
C LEU A 55 -15.02 -4.43 -6.27
N SER A 56 -14.53 -5.48 -6.91
CA SER A 56 -15.36 -6.57 -7.39
C SER A 56 -15.25 -7.77 -6.47
N THR A 57 -16.39 -8.36 -6.15
CA THR A 57 -16.41 -9.63 -5.43
C THR A 57 -15.90 -10.77 -6.32
N MET A 58 -15.37 -11.80 -5.69
CA MET A 58 -14.93 -13.01 -6.38
C MET A 58 -16.12 -13.72 -7.07
N PRO A 59 -15.88 -14.51 -8.13
CA PRO A 59 -16.89 -15.38 -8.70
C PRO A 59 -17.47 -16.33 -7.66
N ASP A 60 -18.70 -16.77 -7.86
CA ASP A 60 -19.32 -17.79 -7.02
C ASP A 60 -18.46 -19.08 -7.07
N PRO A 61 -18.01 -19.61 -5.91
CA PRO A 61 -17.20 -20.84 -5.88
C PRO A 61 -17.91 -22.05 -6.50
N LYS A 62 -19.26 -22.00 -6.59
CA LYS A 62 -20.06 -23.07 -7.21
C LYS A 62 -20.22 -22.91 -8.73
N SER A 63 -19.89 -21.73 -9.29
CA SER A 63 -20.12 -21.43 -10.70
C SER A 63 -19.11 -22.04 -11.68
N ARG A 64 -18.03 -22.67 -11.19
CA ARG A 64 -16.94 -23.22 -12.01
C ARG A 64 -16.48 -22.21 -13.08
N PRO A 65 -15.91 -21.07 -12.68
CA PRO A 65 -15.45 -20.05 -13.64
C PRO A 65 -14.43 -20.69 -14.61
N GLU A 66 -14.51 -20.34 -15.90
CA GLU A 66 -13.59 -20.88 -16.93
C GLU A 66 -12.13 -20.54 -16.61
N HIS A 67 -11.90 -19.41 -15.96
CA HIS A 67 -10.56 -18.98 -15.56
C HIS A 67 -10.60 -18.09 -14.32
N LEU A 68 -9.52 -18.13 -13.54
CA LEU A 68 -9.22 -17.20 -12.45
C LEU A 68 -7.95 -16.43 -12.83
N ARG A 69 -8.04 -15.10 -12.82
CA ARG A 69 -6.89 -14.22 -13.03
C ARG A 69 -6.43 -13.65 -11.69
N LEU A 70 -5.18 -13.92 -11.34
CA LEU A 70 -4.52 -13.36 -10.18
C LEU A 70 -3.38 -12.45 -10.65
N LEU A 71 -3.30 -11.25 -10.10
CA LEU A 71 -2.12 -10.40 -10.22
C LEU A 71 -1.29 -10.57 -8.95
N ILE A 72 -0.13 -11.18 -9.07
CA ILE A 72 0.82 -11.36 -7.98
C ILE A 72 1.99 -10.42 -8.24
N PHE A 73 2.34 -9.59 -7.28
CA PHE A 73 3.43 -8.63 -7.43
C PHE A 73 4.20 -8.43 -6.13
N THR A 74 5.45 -8.01 -6.28
CA THR A 74 6.37 -7.66 -5.20
C THR A 74 7.19 -6.45 -5.61
N CYS A 75 8.02 -5.93 -4.70
CA CYS A 75 8.99 -4.88 -5.00
C CYS A 75 8.34 -3.62 -5.61
N ALA A 76 7.11 -3.31 -5.19
CA ALA A 76 6.38 -2.14 -5.70
C ALA A 76 6.89 -0.82 -5.10
N GLY A 77 7.57 -0.88 -3.95
CA GLY A 77 8.14 0.26 -3.26
C GLY A 77 9.36 0.86 -3.97
N GLY A 78 9.76 2.02 -3.53
CA GLY A 78 10.91 2.78 -4.00
C GLY A 78 10.71 4.27 -3.77
N HIS A 79 11.70 4.93 -3.19
CA HIS A 79 11.57 6.34 -2.83
C HIS A 79 11.59 7.25 -4.08
N PRO A 80 10.75 8.30 -4.19
CA PRO A 80 10.75 9.22 -5.33
C PRO A 80 12.10 9.88 -5.57
N LEU A 81 12.77 10.33 -4.51
CA LEU A 81 14.12 10.90 -4.60
C LEU A 81 15.17 9.90 -5.13
N MET A 82 14.81 8.63 -5.16
CA MET A 82 15.65 7.52 -5.59
C MET A 82 15.37 7.08 -7.02
N SER A 83 14.35 7.61 -7.64
CA SER A 83 13.93 7.21 -8.97
C SER A 83 14.40 8.17 -10.07
N GLU A 84 15.03 9.28 -9.72
CA GLU A 84 15.51 10.27 -10.67
C GLU A 84 17.03 10.23 -10.77
N GLY A 85 17.52 9.78 -11.91
CA GLY A 85 18.94 9.73 -12.27
C GLY A 85 19.41 8.37 -12.77
N GLU A 86 20.45 8.37 -13.59
CA GLU A 86 21.02 7.16 -14.22
C GLU A 86 21.58 6.12 -13.23
N GLN A 87 21.71 6.49 -11.96
CA GLN A 87 22.32 5.64 -10.92
C GLN A 87 21.34 5.17 -9.84
N SER A 88 20.05 5.45 -10.01
CA SER A 88 19.06 4.98 -9.04
C SER A 88 18.95 3.45 -9.06
N PRO A 89 18.99 2.79 -7.90
CA PRO A 89 18.73 1.35 -7.81
C PRO A 89 17.27 0.97 -8.02
N PHE A 90 16.37 1.97 -8.03
CA PHE A 90 14.95 1.75 -8.19
C PHE A 90 14.47 2.20 -9.57
N LEU A 91 13.46 1.49 -10.07
CA LEU A 91 12.75 1.94 -11.26
C LEU A 91 12.04 3.27 -10.99
N PRO A 92 12.03 4.19 -11.96
CA PRO A 92 11.24 5.41 -11.87
C PRO A 92 9.79 5.13 -11.50
N GLN A 93 9.19 6.00 -10.68
CA GLN A 93 7.80 5.87 -10.25
C GLN A 93 6.83 5.70 -11.44
N SER A 94 7.05 6.47 -12.51
CA SER A 94 6.26 6.37 -13.76
C SER A 94 6.33 4.98 -14.39
N THR A 95 7.48 4.33 -14.31
CA THR A 95 7.67 2.95 -14.81
C THR A 95 6.95 1.95 -13.90
N ARG A 96 7.09 2.08 -12.58
CA ARG A 96 6.38 1.22 -11.62
C ARG A 96 4.86 1.34 -11.76
N ARG A 97 4.34 2.57 -11.85
CA ARG A 97 2.92 2.83 -12.12
C ARG A 97 2.45 2.19 -13.42
N ARG A 98 3.22 2.33 -14.50
CA ARG A 98 2.90 1.72 -15.80
C ARG A 98 2.87 0.19 -15.74
N LEU A 99 3.77 -0.45 -14.98
CA LEU A 99 3.77 -1.90 -14.76
C LEU A 99 2.51 -2.35 -14.02
N LEU A 100 2.13 -1.66 -12.94
CA LEU A 100 0.90 -1.95 -12.21
C LEU A 100 -0.35 -1.73 -13.06
N GLN A 101 -0.42 -0.63 -13.81
CA GLN A 101 -1.50 -0.36 -14.75
C GLN A 101 -1.59 -1.44 -15.83
N ARG A 102 -0.45 -1.92 -16.34
CA ARG A 102 -0.44 -3.05 -17.28
C ARG A 102 -0.99 -4.32 -16.63
N GLY A 103 -0.61 -4.63 -15.40
CA GLY A 103 -1.17 -5.74 -14.63
C GLY A 103 -2.69 -5.62 -14.47
N LEU A 104 -3.18 -4.44 -14.09
CA LEU A 104 -4.61 -4.16 -13.94
C LEU A 104 -5.38 -4.26 -15.27
N SER A 105 -4.74 -3.95 -16.41
CA SER A 105 -5.39 -4.05 -17.72
C SER A 105 -5.82 -5.48 -18.10
N PHE A 106 -5.25 -6.50 -17.45
CA PHE A 106 -5.70 -7.89 -17.58
C PHE A 106 -6.95 -8.21 -16.76
N LYS A 107 -7.51 -7.22 -16.06
CA LYS A 107 -8.72 -7.35 -15.21
C LYS A 107 -8.62 -8.53 -14.25
N PRO A 108 -7.65 -8.52 -13.32
CA PRO A 108 -7.50 -9.59 -12.34
C PRO A 108 -8.72 -9.65 -11.41
N HIS A 109 -9.09 -10.85 -10.99
CA HIS A 109 -10.13 -11.07 -10.00
C HIS A 109 -9.63 -10.80 -8.58
N ALA A 110 -8.32 -11.00 -8.35
CA ALA A 110 -7.66 -10.65 -7.10
C ALA A 110 -6.23 -10.18 -7.36
N MET A 111 -5.73 -9.35 -6.44
CA MET A 111 -4.35 -8.90 -6.40
C MET A 111 -3.70 -9.40 -5.11
N ILE A 112 -2.49 -9.93 -5.21
CA ILE A 112 -1.72 -10.42 -4.07
C ILE A 112 -0.37 -9.71 -4.07
N ALA A 113 -0.19 -8.90 -3.06
CA ALA A 113 1.08 -8.25 -2.79
C ALA A 113 1.92 -9.16 -1.86
N ILE A 114 3.07 -9.64 -2.32
CA ILE A 114 3.88 -10.63 -1.61
C ILE A 114 5.14 -10.07 -0.96
N GLY A 115 5.17 -8.77 -0.72
CA GLY A 115 6.24 -8.10 0.03
C GLY A 115 6.91 -6.96 -0.72
N ASP A 116 7.87 -6.33 -0.04
CA ASP A 116 8.72 -5.26 -0.55
C ASP A 116 7.94 -4.04 -1.08
N HIS A 117 6.92 -3.61 -0.31
CA HIS A 117 6.14 -2.43 -0.65
C HIS A 117 6.83 -1.15 -0.22
N VAL A 118 7.64 -1.22 0.83
CA VAL A 118 8.41 -0.11 1.38
C VAL A 118 9.88 -0.53 1.46
N TYR A 119 10.74 0.17 0.74
CA TYR A 119 12.18 0.03 0.85
C TYR A 119 12.71 1.12 1.76
N TRP A 120 12.99 0.73 2.97
CA TRP A 120 13.53 1.61 4.00
C TRP A 120 14.57 0.87 4.84
N ASP A 121 15.44 1.63 5.51
CA ASP A 121 16.46 1.07 6.40
C ASP A 121 17.47 0.13 5.70
N GLN A 122 17.89 0.52 4.50
CA GLN A 122 18.90 -0.18 3.69
C GLN A 122 20.31 0.15 4.16
N ARG A 123 20.63 -0.12 5.45
CA ARG A 123 21.91 0.26 6.08
C ARG A 123 23.12 -0.32 5.39
N THR A 124 23.02 -1.52 4.83
CA THR A 124 24.10 -2.15 4.08
C THR A 124 24.54 -1.34 2.87
N TRP A 125 23.69 -0.45 2.38
CA TRP A 125 24.02 0.43 1.25
C TRP A 125 24.97 1.55 1.67
N LEU A 126 24.98 1.94 2.95
CA LEU A 126 25.99 2.88 3.50
C LEU A 126 27.40 2.32 3.44
N GLU A 127 27.54 0.99 3.40
CA GLU A 127 28.80 0.26 3.30
C GLU A 127 29.13 -0.16 1.87
N SER A 128 28.31 0.23 0.88
CA SER A 128 28.51 -0.13 -0.52
C SER A 128 29.88 0.35 -1.04
N SER A 129 30.56 -0.48 -1.83
CA SER A 129 31.78 -0.09 -2.53
C SER A 129 31.54 0.99 -3.60
N LYS A 130 30.31 1.14 -4.08
CA LYS A 130 29.91 2.19 -5.03
C LYS A 130 29.54 3.47 -4.28
N ALA A 131 30.29 4.55 -4.54
CA ALA A 131 30.09 5.86 -3.91
C ALA A 131 28.65 6.37 -4.12
N SER A 132 28.15 6.28 -5.35
CA SER A 132 26.78 6.72 -5.68
C SER A 132 25.67 6.07 -4.83
N ILE A 133 25.83 4.80 -4.45
CA ILE A 133 24.88 4.10 -3.59
C ILE A 133 25.01 4.59 -2.13
N ARG A 134 26.23 4.83 -1.68
CA ARG A 134 26.46 5.36 -0.31
C ARG A 134 25.90 6.77 -0.15
N ASP A 135 26.26 7.66 -1.07
CA ASP A 135 25.84 9.07 -1.04
C ASP A 135 24.32 9.18 -1.10
N PHE A 136 23.72 8.37 -1.92
CA PHE A 136 22.30 8.22 -2.06
C PHE A 136 21.62 7.74 -0.76
N SER A 137 22.13 6.67 -0.13
CA SER A 137 21.59 6.15 1.13
C SER A 137 21.77 7.14 2.26
N SER A 138 22.90 7.84 2.31
CA SER A 138 23.16 8.91 3.28
C SER A 138 22.14 10.04 3.12
N GLY A 139 21.96 10.56 1.90
CA GLY A 139 20.98 11.61 1.62
C GLY A 139 19.55 11.23 2.00
N LEU A 140 19.19 9.96 1.82
CA LEU A 140 17.87 9.46 2.23
C LEU A 140 17.70 9.48 3.75
N TYR A 141 18.67 8.98 4.50
CA TYR A 141 18.62 9.01 5.97
C TYR A 141 18.70 10.42 6.55
N ASP A 142 19.43 11.31 5.90
CA ASP A 142 19.49 12.73 6.27
C ASP A 142 18.11 13.42 6.05
N ALA A 143 17.39 13.05 5.00
CA ALA A 143 16.11 13.66 4.66
C ALA A 143 14.94 13.17 5.54
N VAL A 144 14.91 11.89 5.90
CA VAL A 144 13.74 11.28 6.55
C VAL A 144 14.06 10.68 7.93
N GLY A 145 15.31 10.37 8.18
CA GLY A 145 15.76 9.73 9.42
C GLY A 145 15.99 8.23 9.27
N MET A 146 16.60 7.64 10.27
CA MET A 146 16.91 6.21 10.37
C MET A 146 16.02 5.56 11.41
N LEU A 147 15.45 4.39 11.09
CA LEU A 147 14.66 3.62 12.05
C LEU A 147 15.52 3.18 13.25
N ASP A 148 15.00 3.37 14.45
CA ASP A 148 15.54 2.72 15.65
C ASP A 148 15.06 1.27 15.71
N ARG A 149 15.96 0.32 15.41
CA ARG A 149 15.64 -1.11 15.44
C ARG A 149 15.46 -1.66 16.85
N GLY A 150 15.85 -0.92 17.88
CA GLY A 150 15.62 -1.25 19.28
C GLY A 150 14.25 -0.83 19.79
N ALA A 151 13.55 0.03 19.06
CA ALA A 151 12.23 0.53 19.41
C ALA A 151 11.11 -0.18 18.64
N PRO A 152 9.87 -0.17 19.16
CA PRO A 152 8.71 -0.66 18.40
C PRO A 152 8.54 0.08 17.07
N ALA A 153 8.09 -0.62 16.03
CA ALA A 153 7.89 -0.05 14.70
C ALA A 153 6.95 1.16 14.70
N TYR A 154 5.93 1.14 15.56
CA TYR A 154 4.97 2.23 15.72
C TYR A 154 5.17 3.02 17.02
N GLY A 155 6.43 3.29 17.39
CA GLY A 155 6.78 4.05 18.59
C GLY A 155 7.79 5.14 18.29
N GLY A 156 7.65 6.29 18.96
CA GLY A 156 8.58 7.40 18.84
C GLY A 156 8.78 7.86 17.38
N ASN A 157 10.01 8.10 17.01
CA ASN A 157 10.37 8.59 15.67
C ASN A 157 10.11 7.57 14.55
N ASN A 158 10.05 6.26 14.86
CA ASN A 158 9.80 5.24 13.83
C ASN A 158 8.45 5.44 13.15
N GLU A 159 7.43 5.82 13.89
CA GLU A 159 6.10 6.03 13.33
C GLU A 159 6.09 7.17 12.31
N GLU A 160 6.72 8.28 12.61
CA GLU A 160 6.80 9.42 11.69
C GLU A 160 7.59 9.07 10.43
N ILE A 161 8.73 8.39 10.58
CA ILE A 161 9.52 7.90 9.45
C ILE A 161 8.68 6.98 8.55
N LEU A 162 7.98 6.00 9.14
CA LEU A 162 7.15 5.06 8.38
C LEU A 162 5.98 5.74 7.67
N LYS A 163 5.36 6.75 8.28
CA LYS A 163 4.29 7.54 7.63
C LYS A 163 4.81 8.26 6.38
N ILE A 164 5.95 8.94 6.49
CA ILE A 164 6.55 9.65 5.36
C ILE A 164 6.89 8.65 4.25
N VAL A 165 7.61 7.60 4.58
CA VAL A 165 8.07 6.61 3.60
C VAL A 165 6.90 5.91 2.91
N ALA A 166 5.88 5.50 3.65
CA ALA A 166 4.69 4.87 3.07
C ALA A 166 3.93 5.84 2.16
N GLY A 167 3.78 7.10 2.59
CA GLY A 167 3.13 8.13 1.80
C GLY A 167 3.85 8.40 0.47
N GLU A 168 5.18 8.39 0.47
CA GLU A 168 5.95 8.68 -0.74
C GLU A 168 6.13 7.47 -1.67
N GLN A 169 6.17 6.26 -1.12
CA GLN A 169 6.48 5.06 -1.91
C GLN A 169 5.24 4.33 -2.43
N ILE A 170 4.14 4.33 -1.67
CA ILE A 170 2.92 3.57 -1.98
C ILE A 170 1.84 4.46 -2.56
N THR A 171 1.53 5.58 -1.91
CA THR A 171 0.40 6.44 -2.29
C THR A 171 0.42 6.91 -3.75
N PRO A 172 1.57 7.22 -4.35
CA PRO A 172 1.61 7.68 -5.73
C PRO A 172 1.47 6.58 -6.79
N LEU A 173 1.41 5.31 -6.39
CA LEU A 173 1.27 4.17 -7.31
C LEU A 173 -0.19 3.84 -7.60
#